data_8fe2a56a77749bbb5f72579a2566dee8
#
_entry.id   8fe2a56a77749bbb5f72579a2566dee8
#
_cell.length_a   1.000
_cell.length_b   1.000
_cell.length_c   1.000
_cell.angle_alpha   90.00
_cell.angle_beta   90.00
_cell.angle_gamma   90.00
#
_symmetry.space_group_name_H-M   'P 1'
#
loop_
_entity.id
_entity.type
_entity.pdbx_description
1 polymer ?
#
loop_
_entity_poly.entity_id
_entity_poly.type
_entity_poly.pdbx_seq_one_letter_code
_entity_poly.pdbx_strand_id
1 'polypeptide(L)'
;QGENLAVIGESGSGKSTLVKGLLRLKTPARGAVEFGDGLKSQEIGYLPQQTDVQRDFPASVYEVVLSGCLNRLGRRPFYGAAEKKEALMRMEQLNILDMRRQCYRELSGGQQQRVLLARALCATQKLLLLDEPVAGLDPIVTGELYQMISKINRELHVTIVMVSHDLEGAVGQASHILHLKNKQIFFGTKDQYVHSPIGRAFLGGEEHV
;
A
#
# COMPACT_ATOMS: atom_id res chain seq x y z
N GLN A 1 5.30 -15.57 1.58
CA GLN A 1 6.01 -14.26 1.49
C GLN A 1 6.21 -13.90 0.01
N GLY A 2 6.23 -12.60 -0.30
CA GLY A 2 6.39 -12.14 -1.69
C GLY A 2 5.11 -12.18 -2.54
N GLU A 3 3.97 -12.52 -1.97
CA GLU A 3 2.68 -12.51 -2.65
C GLU A 3 2.15 -11.07 -2.81
N ASN A 4 1.35 -10.85 -3.86
CA ASN A 4 0.63 -9.60 -4.08
C ASN A 4 -0.87 -9.89 -4.09
N LEU A 5 -1.57 -9.48 -3.03
CA LEU A 5 -3.01 -9.64 -2.86
C LEU A 5 -3.72 -8.34 -3.21
N ALA A 6 -4.59 -8.35 -4.22
CA ALA A 6 -5.53 -7.27 -4.47
C ALA A 6 -6.85 -7.52 -3.72
N VAL A 7 -7.28 -6.53 -2.94
CA VAL A 7 -8.58 -6.47 -2.28
C VAL A 7 -9.47 -5.52 -3.05
N ILE A 8 -10.46 -6.08 -3.73
CA ILE A 8 -11.34 -5.36 -4.65
C ILE A 8 -12.81 -5.43 -4.19
N GLY A 9 -13.64 -4.58 -4.74
CA GLY A 9 -15.08 -4.53 -4.48
C GLY A 9 -15.62 -3.10 -4.54
N GLU A 10 -16.93 -2.98 -4.63
CA GLU A 10 -17.64 -1.69 -4.69
C GLU A 10 -17.40 -0.81 -3.46
N SER A 11 -17.74 0.49 -3.56
CA SER A 11 -17.72 1.38 -2.41
C SER A 11 -18.65 0.83 -1.30
N GLY A 12 -18.20 0.87 -0.05
CA GLY A 12 -18.97 0.33 1.08
C GLY A 12 -18.88 -1.20 1.25
N SER A 13 -18.17 -1.94 0.40
CA SER A 13 -18.07 -3.41 0.46
C SER A 13 -17.30 -3.96 1.68
N GLY A 14 -16.69 -3.10 2.50
CA GLY A 14 -15.98 -3.50 3.72
C GLY A 14 -14.45 -3.47 3.61
N LYS A 15 -13.85 -3.03 2.49
CA LYS A 15 -12.39 -2.97 2.28
C LYS A 15 -11.67 -2.18 3.37
N SER A 16 -12.13 -0.96 3.66
CA SER A 16 -11.54 -0.12 4.72
C SER A 16 -11.74 -0.70 6.12
N THR A 17 -12.80 -1.48 6.34
CA THR A 17 -13.00 -2.22 7.60
C THR A 17 -11.98 -3.34 7.74
N LEU A 18 -11.69 -4.07 6.65
CA LEU A 18 -10.65 -5.09 6.62
C LEU A 18 -9.27 -4.47 6.90
N VAL A 19 -8.93 -3.36 6.22
CA VAL A 19 -7.68 -2.60 6.48
C VAL A 19 -7.54 -2.24 7.95
N LYS A 20 -8.57 -1.65 8.56
CA LYS A 20 -8.58 -1.29 9.99
C LYS A 20 -8.43 -2.53 10.89
N GLY A 21 -9.00 -3.66 10.50
CA GLY A 21 -8.82 -4.94 11.20
C GLY A 21 -7.38 -5.45 11.14
N LEU A 22 -6.77 -5.45 9.95
CA LEU A 22 -5.36 -5.85 9.75
C LEU A 22 -4.39 -4.94 10.54
N LEU A 23 -4.67 -3.65 10.60
CA LEU A 23 -3.88 -2.69 11.39
C LEU A 23 -4.18 -2.74 12.90
N ARG A 24 -5.10 -3.61 13.34
CA ARG A 24 -5.60 -3.69 14.74
C ARG A 24 -6.20 -2.37 15.26
N LEU A 25 -6.66 -1.52 14.35
CA LEU A 25 -7.40 -0.29 14.68
C LEU A 25 -8.89 -0.57 14.95
N LYS A 26 -9.36 -1.78 14.60
CA LYS A 26 -10.72 -2.24 14.85
C LYS A 26 -10.68 -3.71 15.25
N THR A 27 -11.34 -4.04 16.37
CA THR A 27 -11.49 -5.42 16.84
C THR A 27 -12.60 -6.13 16.06
N PRO A 28 -12.39 -7.37 15.57
CA PRO A 28 -13.45 -8.16 14.97
C PRO A 28 -14.61 -8.40 15.95
N ALA A 29 -15.85 -8.37 15.46
CA ALA A 29 -17.01 -8.71 16.29
C ALA A 29 -17.04 -10.20 16.66
N ARG A 30 -16.44 -11.06 15.83
CA ARG A 30 -16.25 -12.50 16.08
C ARG A 30 -14.94 -12.95 15.44
N GLY A 31 -14.30 -13.98 15.99
CA GLY A 31 -13.01 -14.49 15.51
C GLY A 31 -11.82 -13.64 15.95
N ALA A 32 -10.68 -13.85 15.30
CA ALA A 32 -9.44 -13.16 15.58
C ALA A 32 -8.68 -12.86 14.28
N VAL A 33 -7.83 -11.82 14.32
CA VAL A 33 -6.82 -11.56 13.26
C VAL A 33 -5.50 -12.11 13.75
N GLU A 34 -5.01 -13.13 13.07
CA GLU A 34 -3.74 -13.78 13.37
C GLU A 34 -2.73 -13.49 12.27
N PHE A 35 -1.50 -13.20 12.67
CA PHE A 35 -0.39 -13.01 11.74
C PHE A 35 0.55 -14.22 11.81
N GLY A 36 0.83 -14.81 10.65
CA GLY A 36 1.83 -15.86 10.50
C GLY A 36 3.26 -15.33 10.47
N ASP A 37 4.23 -16.24 10.40
CA ASP A 37 5.66 -15.97 10.19
C ASP A 37 6.29 -14.93 11.15
N GLY A 38 5.75 -14.83 12.37
CA GLY A 38 6.22 -13.91 13.40
C GLY A 38 6.05 -12.43 13.03
N LEU A 39 5.14 -12.09 12.12
CA LEU A 39 4.80 -10.71 11.80
C LEU A 39 4.11 -10.04 13.00
N LYS A 40 4.60 -8.88 13.40
CA LYS A 40 3.96 -8.03 14.40
C LYS A 40 3.19 -6.90 13.71
N SER A 41 2.07 -6.47 14.28
CA SER A 41 1.24 -5.40 13.69
C SER A 41 2.01 -4.10 13.46
N GLN A 42 2.96 -3.77 14.32
CA GLN A 42 3.83 -2.59 14.16
C GLN A 42 4.91 -2.74 13.08
N GLU A 43 5.07 -3.93 12.51
CA GLU A 43 5.98 -4.20 11.39
C GLU A 43 5.24 -4.16 10.04
N ILE A 44 3.98 -3.77 10.02
CA ILE A 44 3.20 -3.54 8.80
C ILE A 44 3.50 -2.14 8.29
N GLY A 45 4.03 -2.04 7.08
CA GLY A 45 4.14 -0.78 6.37
C GLY A 45 2.77 -0.38 5.83
N TYR A 46 2.30 0.80 6.17
CA TYR A 46 0.97 1.26 5.74
C TYR A 46 1.06 2.55 4.94
N LEU A 47 0.53 2.50 3.73
CA LEU A 47 0.25 3.67 2.91
C LEU A 47 -1.26 3.92 2.96
N PRO A 48 -1.72 4.96 3.68
CA PRO A 48 -3.13 5.30 3.76
C PRO A 48 -3.63 5.97 2.49
N GLN A 49 -4.93 5.91 2.28
CA GLN A 49 -5.60 6.78 1.32
C GLN A 49 -5.31 8.25 1.68
N GLN A 50 -4.79 9.00 0.73
CA GLN A 50 -4.34 10.36 0.96
C GLN A 50 -5.52 11.33 1.11
N THR A 51 -5.51 12.14 2.16
CA THR A 51 -6.47 13.22 2.39
C THR A 51 -5.84 14.57 2.06
N ASP A 52 -6.65 15.61 1.81
CA ASP A 52 -6.16 16.97 1.51
C ASP A 52 -5.30 17.54 2.65
N VAL A 53 -5.67 17.27 3.90
CA VAL A 53 -4.87 17.69 5.08
C VAL A 53 -3.48 17.05 5.10
N GLN A 54 -3.37 15.80 4.64
CA GLN A 54 -2.08 15.11 4.56
C GLN A 54 -1.22 15.65 3.41
N ARG A 55 -1.85 16.13 2.33
CA ARG A 55 -1.14 16.75 1.19
C ARG A 55 -0.46 18.05 1.56
N ASP A 56 -1.01 18.81 2.49
CA ASP A 56 -0.50 20.12 2.92
C ASP A 56 0.47 20.05 4.11
N PHE A 57 1.11 18.91 4.35
CA PHE A 57 1.99 18.73 5.50
C PHE A 57 3.34 19.47 5.32
N PRO A 58 3.70 20.42 6.21
CA PRO A 58 4.84 21.30 6.02
C PRO A 58 6.16 20.68 6.55
N ALA A 59 6.53 19.50 6.06
CA ALA A 59 7.79 18.84 6.39
C ALA A 59 8.59 18.56 5.12
N SER A 60 9.90 18.39 5.26
CA SER A 60 10.74 17.95 4.16
C SER A 60 10.43 16.49 3.78
N VAL A 61 10.64 16.14 2.51
CA VAL A 61 10.54 14.75 2.02
C VAL A 61 11.35 13.80 2.91
N TYR A 62 12.55 14.19 3.31
CA TYR A 62 13.39 13.38 4.17
C TYR A 62 12.76 13.12 5.55
N GLU A 63 12.17 14.12 6.19
CA GLU A 63 11.50 13.97 7.49
C GLU A 63 10.28 13.06 7.38
N VAL A 64 9.49 13.20 6.31
CA VAL A 64 8.35 12.33 6.06
C VAL A 64 8.80 10.88 5.92
N VAL A 65 9.81 10.60 5.09
CA VAL A 65 10.30 9.22 4.89
C VAL A 65 10.92 8.67 6.17
N LEU A 66 11.74 9.44 6.86
CA LEU A 66 12.40 9.03 8.09
C LEU A 66 11.40 8.70 9.20
N SER A 67 10.24 9.36 9.24
CA SER A 67 9.16 9.07 10.18
C SER A 67 8.64 7.62 10.08
N GLY A 68 8.82 6.96 8.94
CA GLY A 68 8.51 5.55 8.76
C GLY A 68 9.34 4.60 9.65
N CYS A 69 10.51 5.05 10.13
CA CYS A 69 11.36 4.27 11.01
C CYS A 69 10.99 4.36 12.51
N LEU A 70 9.91 5.08 12.88
CA LEU A 70 9.51 5.28 14.28
C LEU A 70 9.33 3.98 15.07
N ASN A 71 8.78 2.94 14.44
CA ASN A 71 8.56 1.64 15.04
C ASN A 71 9.87 0.92 15.45
N ARG A 72 11.01 1.33 14.91
CA ARG A 72 12.34 0.76 15.19
C ARG A 72 13.07 1.48 16.32
N LEU A 73 12.59 2.62 16.76
CA LEU A 73 13.26 3.42 17.79
C LEU A 73 13.19 2.76 19.18
N GLY A 74 12.13 1.99 19.46
CA GLY A 74 11.89 1.47 20.79
C GLY A 74 11.80 2.60 21.82
N ARG A 75 12.75 2.65 22.76
CA ARG A 75 12.82 3.71 23.79
C ARG A 75 13.80 4.86 23.45
N ARG A 76 14.42 4.84 22.26
CA ARG A 76 15.36 5.88 21.84
C ARG A 76 14.61 7.13 21.39
N PRO A 77 14.99 8.34 21.85
CA PRO A 77 14.31 9.58 21.47
C PRO A 77 14.72 10.11 20.09
N PHE A 78 15.83 9.61 19.52
CA PHE A 78 16.38 10.12 18.25
C PHE A 78 16.69 8.99 17.27
N TYR A 79 16.58 9.28 15.98
CA TYR A 79 16.99 8.39 14.90
C TYR A 79 18.52 8.24 14.85
N GLY A 80 18.98 7.01 14.78
CA GLY A 80 20.40 6.68 14.63
C GLY A 80 20.84 6.66 13.16
N ALA A 81 22.09 6.26 12.94
CA ALA A 81 22.66 6.15 11.60
C ALA A 81 21.96 5.09 10.74
N ALA A 82 21.48 4.01 11.37
CA ALA A 82 20.78 2.92 10.67
C ALA A 82 19.45 3.40 10.06
N GLU A 83 18.61 4.10 10.83
CA GLU A 83 17.34 4.63 10.36
C GLU A 83 17.54 5.69 9.27
N LYS A 84 18.54 6.55 9.42
CA LYS A 84 18.89 7.58 8.41
C LYS A 84 19.37 6.94 7.11
N LYS A 85 20.20 5.90 7.19
CA LYS A 85 20.65 5.13 6.00
C LYS A 85 19.49 4.45 5.31
N GLU A 86 18.60 3.80 6.07
CA GLU A 86 17.39 3.16 5.53
C GLU A 86 16.52 4.18 4.77
N ALA A 87 16.23 5.32 5.37
CA ALA A 87 15.42 6.36 4.73
C ALA A 87 16.03 6.81 3.39
N LEU A 88 17.34 7.10 3.34
CA LEU A 88 18.02 7.49 2.11
C LEU A 88 17.99 6.39 1.05
N MET A 89 18.21 5.13 1.43
CA MET A 89 18.13 4.00 0.53
C MET A 89 16.72 3.85 -0.07
N ARG A 90 15.66 3.99 0.73
CA ARG A 90 14.28 3.93 0.23
C ARG A 90 13.95 5.09 -0.70
N MET A 91 14.46 6.27 -0.39
CA MET A 91 14.31 7.43 -1.29
C MET A 91 14.98 7.22 -2.64
N GLU A 92 16.18 6.62 -2.65
CA GLU A 92 16.88 6.26 -3.89
C GLU A 92 16.11 5.22 -4.71
N GLN A 93 15.63 4.14 -4.06
CA GLN A 93 14.81 3.09 -4.71
C GLN A 93 13.54 3.63 -5.38
N LEU A 94 12.99 4.72 -4.85
CA LEU A 94 11.76 5.33 -5.35
C LEU A 94 11.99 6.59 -6.20
N ASN A 95 13.25 6.87 -6.57
CA ASN A 95 13.66 8.00 -7.39
C ASN A 95 13.18 9.37 -6.83
N ILE A 96 13.33 9.56 -5.51
CA ILE A 96 12.97 10.81 -4.81
C ILE A 96 14.11 11.38 -3.95
N LEU A 97 15.32 10.82 -4.06
CA LEU A 97 16.47 11.26 -3.27
C LEU A 97 16.85 12.73 -3.53
N ASP A 98 16.76 13.17 -4.77
CA ASP A 98 17.07 14.54 -5.18
C ASP A 98 16.11 15.56 -4.57
N MET A 99 14.89 15.12 -4.26
CA MET A 99 13.85 15.95 -3.64
C MET A 99 13.92 15.97 -2.11
N ARG A 100 14.89 15.32 -1.47
CA ARG A 100 14.93 15.10 0.00
C ARG A 100 14.80 16.36 0.85
N ARG A 101 15.19 17.53 0.31
CA ARG A 101 15.13 18.82 1.00
C ARG A 101 13.89 19.64 0.64
N GLN A 102 13.13 19.23 -0.37
CA GLN A 102 11.91 19.93 -0.78
C GLN A 102 10.82 19.74 0.27
N CYS A 103 9.91 20.70 0.35
CA CYS A 103 8.74 20.60 1.19
C CYS A 103 7.75 19.63 0.57
N TYR A 104 7.23 18.68 1.35
CA TYR A 104 6.31 17.64 0.87
C TYR A 104 5.07 18.20 0.17
N ARG A 105 4.48 19.29 0.68
CA ARG A 105 3.30 19.93 0.09
C ARG A 105 3.55 20.54 -1.30
N GLU A 106 4.80 20.80 -1.67
CA GLU A 106 5.17 21.39 -2.96
C GLU A 106 5.32 20.35 -4.07
N LEU A 107 5.22 19.07 -3.72
CA LEU A 107 5.35 17.95 -4.65
C LEU A 107 4.07 17.71 -5.43
N SER A 108 4.21 17.17 -6.65
CA SER A 108 3.08 16.62 -7.41
C SER A 108 2.45 15.42 -6.69
N GLY A 109 1.18 15.09 -6.99
CA GLY A 109 0.50 13.94 -6.39
C GLY A 109 1.27 12.63 -6.51
N GLY A 110 1.83 12.34 -7.69
CA GLY A 110 2.65 11.15 -7.90
C GLY A 110 3.95 11.15 -7.08
N GLN A 111 4.61 12.31 -6.94
CA GLN A 111 5.78 12.45 -6.09
C GLN A 111 5.43 12.25 -4.62
N GLN A 112 4.32 12.80 -4.16
CA GLN A 112 3.81 12.59 -2.80
C GLN A 112 3.54 11.12 -2.52
N GLN A 113 2.92 10.39 -3.46
CA GLN A 113 2.69 8.95 -3.33
C GLN A 113 4.00 8.15 -3.23
N ARG A 114 5.01 8.49 -4.01
CA ARG A 114 6.35 7.87 -3.90
C ARG A 114 6.97 8.13 -2.52
N VAL A 115 6.82 9.32 -1.97
CA VAL A 115 7.28 9.66 -0.61
C VAL A 115 6.57 8.84 0.45
N LEU A 116 5.24 8.70 0.37
CA LEU A 116 4.46 7.89 1.31
C LEU A 116 4.78 6.39 1.19
N LEU A 117 5.04 5.90 -0.03
CA LEU A 117 5.49 4.54 -0.27
C LEU A 117 6.88 4.30 0.35
N ALA A 118 7.83 5.24 0.20
CA ALA A 118 9.13 5.17 0.85
C ALA A 118 9.00 5.12 2.38
N ARG A 119 8.15 5.96 2.93
CA ARG A 119 7.82 5.98 4.37
C ARG A 119 7.28 4.63 4.84
N ALA A 120 6.33 4.05 4.10
CA ALA A 120 5.75 2.75 4.43
C ALA A 120 6.80 1.63 4.38
N LEU A 121 7.71 1.66 3.40
CA LEU A 121 8.82 0.70 3.28
C LEU A 121 9.85 0.83 4.42
N CYS A 122 10.03 2.01 4.99
CA CYS A 122 10.87 2.18 6.18
C CYS A 122 10.30 1.43 7.40
N ALA A 123 8.98 1.25 7.45
CA ALA A 123 8.31 0.60 8.58
C ALA A 123 8.35 -0.93 8.50
N THR A 124 8.53 -1.52 7.30
CA THR A 124 8.39 -2.98 7.09
C THR A 124 9.48 -3.58 6.22
N GLN A 125 9.68 -4.88 6.42
CA GLN A 125 10.41 -5.77 5.50
C GLN A 125 9.57 -7.01 5.12
N LYS A 126 8.33 -7.11 5.61
CA LYS A 126 7.49 -8.31 5.49
C LYS A 126 6.16 -8.05 4.78
N LEU A 127 5.41 -7.05 5.23
CA LEU A 127 4.05 -6.78 4.74
C LEU A 127 3.84 -5.28 4.50
N LEU A 128 3.47 -4.94 3.28
CA LEU A 128 3.09 -3.59 2.86
C LEU A 128 1.58 -3.57 2.57
N LEU A 129 0.85 -2.73 3.27
CA LEU A 129 -0.58 -2.51 3.08
C LEU A 129 -0.78 -1.16 2.39
N LEU A 130 -1.35 -1.19 1.19
CA LEU A 130 -1.60 -0.02 0.35
C LEU A 130 -3.10 0.20 0.23
N ASP A 131 -3.57 1.35 0.69
CA ASP A 131 -4.99 1.73 0.63
C ASP A 131 -5.18 2.81 -0.43
N GLU A 132 -5.74 2.41 -1.59
CA GLU A 132 -5.97 3.27 -2.75
C GLU A 132 -4.71 4.04 -3.23
N PRO A 133 -3.60 3.33 -3.51
CA PRO A 133 -2.29 3.98 -3.74
C PRO A 133 -2.25 4.88 -4.99
N VAL A 134 -3.16 4.69 -5.94
CA VAL A 134 -3.20 5.42 -7.22
C VAL A 134 -4.37 6.40 -7.32
N ALA A 135 -5.16 6.55 -6.25
CA ALA A 135 -6.35 7.40 -6.27
C ALA A 135 -6.01 8.87 -6.63
N GLY A 136 -6.69 9.40 -7.64
CA GLY A 136 -6.52 10.79 -8.07
C GLY A 136 -5.22 11.08 -8.84
N LEU A 137 -4.51 10.06 -9.30
CA LEU A 137 -3.37 10.20 -10.20
C LEU A 137 -3.82 10.10 -11.67
N ASP A 138 -3.06 10.74 -12.55
CA ASP A 138 -3.24 10.54 -13.99
C ASP A 138 -2.80 9.13 -14.43
N PRO A 139 -3.26 8.64 -15.61
CA PRO A 139 -2.99 7.27 -16.06
C PRO A 139 -1.50 6.94 -16.22
N ILE A 140 -0.66 7.89 -16.65
CA ILE A 140 0.78 7.66 -16.84
C ILE A 140 1.45 7.44 -15.50
N VAL A 141 1.21 8.33 -14.54
CA VAL A 141 1.77 8.24 -13.18
C VAL A 141 1.24 7.01 -12.45
N THR A 142 -0.03 6.63 -12.67
CA THR A 142 -0.62 5.39 -12.18
C THR A 142 0.16 4.17 -12.66
N GLY A 143 0.44 4.08 -13.96
CA GLY A 143 1.23 2.98 -14.53
C GLY A 143 2.65 2.91 -13.95
N GLU A 144 3.32 4.05 -13.81
CA GLU A 144 4.65 4.12 -13.19
C GLU A 144 4.64 3.63 -11.74
N LEU A 145 3.64 4.02 -10.96
CA LEU A 145 3.52 3.63 -9.55
C LEU A 145 3.25 2.12 -9.42
N TYR A 146 2.40 1.53 -10.26
CA TYR A 146 2.20 0.09 -10.29
C TYR A 146 3.46 -0.69 -10.65
N GLN A 147 4.22 -0.23 -11.65
CA GLN A 147 5.52 -0.84 -11.99
C GLN A 147 6.50 -0.78 -10.81
N MET A 148 6.53 0.34 -10.09
CA MET A 148 7.37 0.51 -8.90
C MET A 148 6.95 -0.43 -7.76
N ILE A 149 5.65 -0.56 -7.49
CA ILE A 149 5.10 -1.49 -6.50
C ILE A 149 5.48 -2.94 -6.86
N SER A 150 5.33 -3.34 -8.12
CA SER A 150 5.72 -4.67 -8.60
C SER A 150 7.22 -4.92 -8.49
N LYS A 151 8.04 -3.91 -8.76
CA LYS A 151 9.50 -4.00 -8.59
C LYS A 151 9.86 -4.23 -7.12
N ILE A 152 9.26 -3.46 -6.20
CA ILE A 152 9.44 -3.63 -4.76
C ILE A 152 9.07 -5.04 -4.31
N ASN A 153 7.92 -5.55 -4.73
CA ASN A 153 7.47 -6.90 -4.38
C ASN A 153 8.48 -7.97 -4.82
N ARG A 154 8.96 -7.90 -6.08
CA ARG A 154 9.91 -8.87 -6.63
C ARG A 154 11.30 -8.79 -6.03
N GLU A 155 11.85 -7.57 -5.86
CA GLU A 155 13.23 -7.39 -5.41
C GLU A 155 13.39 -7.54 -3.90
N LEU A 156 12.40 -7.11 -3.12
CA LEU A 156 12.46 -7.14 -1.66
C LEU A 156 11.71 -8.32 -1.05
N HIS A 157 10.98 -9.10 -1.86
CA HIS A 157 10.13 -10.21 -1.40
C HIS A 157 9.12 -9.79 -0.29
N VAL A 158 8.73 -8.53 -0.28
CA VAL A 158 7.72 -7.99 0.63
C VAL A 158 6.34 -8.42 0.14
N THR A 159 5.54 -9.01 1.01
CA THR A 159 4.13 -9.30 0.70
C THR A 159 3.36 -7.99 0.60
N ILE A 160 2.56 -7.82 -0.45
CA ILE A 160 1.75 -6.63 -0.66
C ILE A 160 0.28 -6.99 -0.53
N VAL A 161 -0.45 -6.20 0.24
CA VAL A 161 -1.92 -6.19 0.27
C VAL A 161 -2.36 -4.83 -0.24
N MET A 162 -2.98 -4.79 -1.40
CA MET A 162 -3.41 -3.56 -2.05
C MET A 162 -4.92 -3.50 -2.13
N VAL A 163 -5.50 -2.48 -1.53
CA VAL A 163 -6.92 -2.14 -1.71
C VAL A 163 -7.03 -1.16 -2.85
N SER A 164 -7.85 -1.46 -3.84
CA SER A 164 -8.08 -0.56 -4.96
C SER A 164 -9.50 -0.69 -5.51
N HIS A 165 -9.99 0.42 -6.08
CA HIS A 165 -11.15 0.45 -6.96
C HIS A 165 -10.75 0.52 -8.44
N ASP A 166 -9.47 0.75 -8.74
CA ASP A 166 -8.91 0.54 -10.08
C ASP A 166 -8.72 -0.96 -10.31
N LEU A 167 -9.70 -1.56 -10.97
CA LEU A 167 -9.78 -3.02 -11.13
C LEU A 167 -8.70 -3.55 -12.07
N GLU A 168 -8.53 -2.92 -13.22
CA GLU A 168 -7.58 -3.38 -14.24
C GLU A 168 -6.15 -3.32 -13.70
N GLY A 169 -5.75 -2.19 -13.15
CA GLY A 169 -4.43 -1.99 -12.59
C GLY A 169 -4.14 -2.94 -11.41
N ALA A 170 -5.05 -3.03 -10.45
CA ALA A 170 -4.88 -3.86 -9.26
C ALA A 170 -4.86 -5.36 -9.60
N VAL A 171 -5.83 -5.84 -10.40
CA VAL A 171 -5.89 -7.24 -10.84
C VAL A 171 -4.69 -7.56 -11.74
N GLY A 172 -4.27 -6.61 -12.59
CA GLY A 172 -3.09 -6.75 -13.45
C GLY A 172 -1.84 -7.13 -12.68
N GLN A 173 -1.62 -6.55 -11.51
CA GLN A 173 -0.42 -6.72 -10.68
C GLN A 173 -0.52 -7.80 -9.62
N ALA A 174 -1.72 -8.30 -9.33
CA ALA A 174 -1.94 -9.25 -8.24
C ALA A 174 -1.56 -10.68 -8.62
N SER A 175 -1.10 -11.46 -7.62
CA SER A 175 -1.04 -12.92 -7.68
C SER A 175 -2.33 -13.55 -7.16
N HIS A 176 -2.95 -12.92 -6.17
CA HIS A 176 -4.20 -13.36 -5.54
C HIS A 176 -5.22 -12.23 -5.48
N ILE A 177 -6.49 -12.58 -5.51
CA ILE A 177 -7.62 -11.65 -5.44
C ILE A 177 -8.51 -12.01 -4.26
N LEU A 178 -8.85 -11.00 -3.46
CA LEU A 178 -9.93 -11.04 -2.50
C LEU A 178 -11.03 -10.06 -2.95
N HIS A 179 -12.17 -10.60 -3.38
CA HIS A 179 -13.32 -9.79 -3.77
C HIS A 179 -14.35 -9.72 -2.63
N LEU A 180 -14.67 -8.51 -2.21
CA LEU A 180 -15.59 -8.22 -1.11
C LEU A 180 -16.88 -7.56 -1.60
N LYS A 181 -18.02 -8.05 -1.10
CA LYS A 181 -19.34 -7.42 -1.21
C LYS A 181 -20.09 -7.62 0.13
N ASN A 182 -19.71 -6.82 1.16
CA ASN A 182 -20.12 -6.98 2.57
C ASN A 182 -19.72 -8.34 3.19
N LYS A 183 -19.32 -9.28 2.39
CA LYS A 183 -18.73 -10.59 2.74
C LYS A 183 -17.71 -10.96 1.68
N GLN A 184 -16.89 -11.93 1.96
CA GLN A 184 -16.04 -12.53 0.95
C GLN A 184 -16.91 -13.25 -0.08
N ILE A 185 -16.83 -12.83 -1.35
CA ILE A 185 -17.51 -13.51 -2.47
C ILE A 185 -16.55 -14.30 -3.34
N PHE A 186 -15.25 -13.95 -3.30
CA PHE A 186 -14.19 -14.72 -3.93
C PHE A 186 -12.87 -14.54 -3.17
N PHE A 187 -12.07 -15.62 -3.11
CA PHE A 187 -10.66 -15.60 -2.73
C PHE A 187 -9.94 -16.71 -3.50
N GLY A 188 -8.85 -16.37 -4.20
CA GLY A 188 -8.08 -17.32 -5.00
C GLY A 188 -7.02 -16.62 -5.83
N THR A 189 -6.40 -17.36 -6.74
CA THR A 189 -5.41 -16.79 -7.66
C THR A 189 -6.06 -15.86 -8.69
N LYS A 190 -5.27 -14.95 -9.25
CA LYS A 190 -5.70 -14.07 -10.34
C LYS A 190 -6.31 -14.87 -11.50
N ASP A 191 -5.66 -15.95 -11.90
CA ASP A 191 -6.14 -16.79 -13.00
C ASP A 191 -7.52 -17.39 -12.70
N GLN A 192 -7.72 -17.94 -11.51
CA GLN A 192 -9.02 -18.43 -11.06
C GLN A 192 -10.09 -17.34 -11.05
N TYR A 193 -9.72 -16.11 -10.65
CA TYR A 193 -10.65 -14.99 -10.61
C TYR A 193 -11.12 -14.58 -12.00
N VAL A 194 -10.19 -14.34 -12.92
CA VAL A 194 -10.49 -13.90 -14.31
C VAL A 194 -11.40 -14.90 -15.03
N HIS A 195 -11.22 -16.21 -14.81
CA HIS A 195 -12.04 -17.25 -15.42
C HIS A 195 -13.35 -17.55 -14.66
N SER A 196 -13.54 -16.99 -13.47
CA SER A 196 -14.76 -17.17 -12.69
C SER A 196 -15.95 -16.38 -13.27
N PRO A 197 -17.21 -16.83 -13.05
CA PRO A 197 -18.38 -16.04 -13.42
C PRO A 197 -18.39 -14.64 -12.76
N ILE A 198 -17.94 -14.56 -11.50
CA ILE A 198 -17.87 -13.30 -10.75
C ILE A 198 -16.83 -12.37 -11.36
N GLY A 199 -15.64 -12.88 -11.70
CA GLY A 199 -14.57 -12.11 -12.31
C GLY A 199 -14.97 -11.58 -13.68
N ARG A 200 -15.55 -12.42 -14.54
CA ARG A 200 -16.04 -12.00 -15.87
C ARG A 200 -17.13 -10.94 -15.78
N ALA A 201 -18.10 -11.09 -14.88
CA ALA A 201 -19.15 -10.10 -14.69
C ALA A 201 -18.63 -8.77 -14.15
N PHE A 202 -17.56 -8.79 -13.35
CA PHE A 202 -17.02 -7.61 -12.69
C PHE A 202 -15.98 -6.88 -13.56
N LEU A 203 -15.16 -7.60 -14.32
CA LEU A 203 -14.19 -7.03 -15.26
C LEU A 203 -14.80 -6.69 -16.62
N GLY A 204 -15.80 -7.43 -17.07
CA GLY A 204 -16.51 -7.20 -18.33
C GLY A 204 -17.67 -6.20 -18.24
N GLY A 205 -18.03 -5.72 -17.05
CA GLY A 205 -19.12 -4.75 -16.84
C GLY A 205 -18.75 -3.28 -17.18
N GLU A 206 -17.51 -3.00 -17.58
CA GLU A 206 -17.09 -1.66 -18.07
C GLU A 206 -17.22 -1.52 -19.60
N GLU A 207 -17.62 -2.57 -20.33
CA GLU A 207 -18.07 -2.41 -21.71
C GLU A 207 -19.57 -2.14 -21.74
N HIS A 208 -19.93 -0.89 -22.01
CA HIS A 208 -21.24 -0.30 -22.32
C HIS A 208 -22.10 0.22 -21.15
N VAL A 209 -21.99 1.48 -20.86
CA VAL A 209 -23.09 2.47 -21.13
C VAL A 209 -22.48 3.80 -21.52
#